data_061af0181c70f245c72da29956a6202d
#
_entry.id   061af0181c70f245c72da29956a6202d
#
_cell.length_a   1.000
_cell.length_b   1.000
_cell.length_c   1.000
_cell.angle_alpha   90.00
_cell.angle_beta   90.00
_cell.angle_gamma   90.00
#
_symmetry.space_group_name_H-M   'P 1'
#
loop_
_entity.id
_entity.type
_entity.pdbx_description
1 polymer ?
#
loop_
_entity_poly.entity_id
_entity_poly.type
_entity_poly.pdbx_seq_one_letter_code
_entity_poly.pdbx_strand_id
1 'polypeptide(L)'
;QAVQYGLNEATGEIDYDQVERLALECKPKMIIAGFSAYSRVVDWPQFRAIADQVGAYFVVDMAHVAGLVAAGLYPNPVPVADVVTTTTHKTLRGPRGGLILARANPEIEKKLNSLVFPGTQGGPLMHVIAAKAVALLEALQPEFVEYQKQVVANARAMAGVFVERGYDVVSGGTDNHLFLVSLIARGLTGKAADAALGRAWITVNKNAVPNDPQSP
;
A
#
# COMPACT_ATOMS: atom_id res chain seq x y z
N GLN A 1 6.57 -13.86 -17.02
CA GLN A 1 5.34 -13.19 -17.43
C GLN A 1 4.60 -12.77 -16.15
N ALA A 2 4.11 -11.53 -16.10
CA ALA A 2 3.24 -11.05 -15.03
C ALA A 2 1.77 -11.19 -15.47
N VAL A 3 0.91 -11.57 -14.55
CA VAL A 3 -0.55 -11.59 -14.71
C VAL A 3 -1.13 -10.70 -13.62
N GLN A 4 -2.01 -9.79 -14.01
CA GLN A 4 -2.61 -8.81 -13.10
C GLN A 4 -3.99 -9.26 -12.69
N TYR A 5 -4.31 -9.10 -11.41
CA TYR A 5 -5.66 -9.18 -10.88
C TYR A 5 -6.22 -7.76 -10.70
N GLY A 6 -7.53 -7.65 -10.64
CA GLY A 6 -8.21 -6.37 -10.61
C GLY A 6 -9.06 -6.16 -9.36
N LEU A 7 -9.93 -5.17 -9.49
CA LEU A 7 -10.94 -4.82 -8.49
C LEU A 7 -12.31 -5.27 -9.00
N ASN A 8 -13.20 -5.56 -8.07
CA ASN A 8 -14.61 -5.74 -8.38
C ASN A 8 -15.19 -4.40 -8.85
N GLU A 9 -15.80 -4.38 -10.04
CA GLU A 9 -16.29 -3.15 -10.67
C GLU A 9 -17.41 -2.46 -9.86
N ALA A 10 -18.22 -3.24 -9.13
CA ALA A 10 -19.33 -2.70 -8.38
C ALA A 10 -18.90 -2.10 -7.04
N THR A 11 -17.87 -2.66 -6.39
CA THR A 11 -17.45 -2.26 -5.05
C THR A 11 -16.18 -1.41 -5.04
N GLY A 12 -15.35 -1.52 -6.08
CA GLY A 12 -14.01 -0.92 -6.11
C GLY A 12 -13.03 -1.60 -5.15
N GLU A 13 -13.35 -2.79 -4.67
CA GLU A 13 -12.51 -3.58 -3.77
C GLU A 13 -11.80 -4.71 -4.53
N ILE A 14 -10.73 -5.26 -3.93
CA ILE A 14 -9.99 -6.37 -4.54
C ILE A 14 -10.93 -7.55 -4.81
N ASP A 15 -10.89 -8.05 -6.05
CA ASP A 15 -11.65 -9.24 -6.47
C ASP A 15 -10.84 -10.50 -6.11
N TYR A 16 -11.08 -11.02 -4.91
CA TYR A 16 -10.36 -12.21 -4.41
C TYR A 16 -10.72 -13.48 -5.18
N ASP A 17 -11.94 -13.59 -5.71
CA ASP A 17 -12.33 -14.71 -6.56
C ASP A 17 -11.53 -14.71 -7.86
N GLN A 18 -11.29 -13.52 -8.41
CA GLN A 18 -10.41 -13.37 -9.57
C GLN A 18 -8.97 -13.72 -9.24
N VAL A 19 -8.47 -13.31 -8.06
CA VAL A 19 -7.11 -13.67 -7.61
C VAL A 19 -6.95 -15.19 -7.53
N GLU A 20 -7.90 -15.88 -6.90
CA GLU A 20 -7.87 -17.34 -6.77
C GLU A 20 -7.95 -18.04 -8.12
N ARG A 21 -8.88 -17.65 -8.96
CA ARG A 21 -9.04 -18.20 -10.30
C ARG A 21 -7.75 -18.05 -11.13
N LEU A 22 -7.18 -16.85 -11.18
CA LEU A 22 -5.94 -16.59 -11.91
C LEU A 22 -4.76 -17.37 -11.34
N ALA A 23 -4.66 -17.52 -10.01
CA ALA A 23 -3.62 -18.31 -9.37
C ALA A 23 -3.70 -19.78 -9.76
N LEU A 24 -4.90 -20.36 -9.78
CA LEU A 24 -5.12 -21.76 -10.18
C LEU A 24 -4.82 -21.99 -11.67
N GLU A 25 -5.18 -21.03 -12.52
CA GLU A 25 -4.93 -21.10 -13.96
C GLU A 25 -3.43 -20.96 -14.30
N CYS A 26 -2.76 -19.94 -13.72
CA CYS A 26 -1.40 -19.57 -14.10
C CYS A 26 -0.32 -20.28 -13.28
N LYS A 27 -0.66 -20.81 -12.11
CA LYS A 27 0.26 -21.43 -11.14
C LYS A 27 1.53 -20.61 -10.95
N PRO A 28 1.41 -19.36 -10.49
CA PRO A 28 2.54 -18.45 -10.38
C PRO A 28 3.55 -18.95 -9.34
N LYS A 29 4.82 -18.61 -9.52
CA LYS A 29 5.85 -18.86 -8.49
C LYS A 29 5.75 -17.89 -7.31
N MET A 30 5.09 -16.75 -7.52
CA MET A 30 4.98 -15.68 -6.54
C MET A 30 3.68 -14.90 -6.76
N ILE A 31 2.97 -14.63 -5.68
CA ILE A 31 1.85 -13.68 -5.65
C ILE A 31 2.32 -12.44 -4.90
N ILE A 32 2.12 -11.28 -5.52
CA ILE A 32 2.47 -9.99 -4.92
C ILE A 32 1.18 -9.27 -4.58
N ALA A 33 1.02 -8.86 -3.33
CA ALA A 33 -0.05 -8.00 -2.88
C ALA A 33 0.51 -6.71 -2.26
N GLY A 34 -0.31 -5.67 -2.24
CA GLY A 34 0.05 -4.34 -1.78
C GLY A 34 -0.53 -3.29 -2.71
N PHE A 35 -0.41 -2.04 -2.34
CA PHE A 35 -1.05 -0.96 -3.10
C PHE A 35 -0.34 0.37 -2.91
N SER A 36 -0.60 1.29 -3.84
CA SER A 36 -0.28 2.72 -3.72
C SER A 36 -1.51 3.62 -3.67
N ALA A 37 -2.67 3.13 -4.06
CA ALA A 37 -3.88 3.93 -4.20
C ALA A 37 -5.17 3.12 -3.89
N TYR A 38 -5.13 2.32 -2.84
CA TYR A 38 -6.28 1.52 -2.40
C TYR A 38 -6.69 1.93 -0.98
N SER A 39 -7.97 2.22 -0.78
CA SER A 39 -8.48 2.85 0.43
C SER A 39 -9.07 1.87 1.46
N ARG A 40 -9.24 0.60 1.10
CA ARG A 40 -9.85 -0.41 1.99
C ARG A 40 -8.82 -1.32 2.64
N VAL A 41 -9.27 -2.11 3.59
CA VAL A 41 -8.44 -3.14 4.22
C VAL A 41 -8.17 -4.28 3.23
N VAL A 42 -6.93 -4.78 3.22
CA VAL A 42 -6.54 -5.96 2.46
C VAL A 42 -6.55 -7.18 3.37
N ASP A 43 -7.19 -8.25 2.92
CA ASP A 43 -7.20 -9.54 3.61
C ASP A 43 -5.94 -10.35 3.26
N TRP A 44 -4.88 -10.15 4.05
CA TRP A 44 -3.63 -10.89 3.89
C TRP A 44 -3.77 -12.40 4.09
N PRO A 45 -4.55 -12.89 5.08
CA PRO A 45 -4.85 -14.32 5.23
C PRO A 45 -5.46 -14.95 4.00
N GLN A 46 -6.38 -14.28 3.31
CA GLN A 46 -6.98 -14.80 2.08
C GLN A 46 -5.96 -14.91 0.95
N PHE A 47 -5.10 -13.92 0.76
CA PHE A 47 -3.97 -14.02 -0.18
C PHE A 47 -3.02 -15.17 0.18
N ARG A 48 -2.73 -15.38 1.47
CA ARG A 48 -1.90 -16.49 1.92
C ARG A 48 -2.52 -17.84 1.58
N ALA A 49 -3.81 -18.02 1.84
CA ALA A 49 -4.53 -19.24 1.51
C ALA A 49 -4.48 -19.55 0.01
N ILE A 50 -4.69 -18.55 -0.83
CA ILE A 50 -4.58 -18.69 -2.30
C ILE A 50 -3.14 -19.06 -2.71
N ALA A 51 -2.14 -18.43 -2.13
CA ALA A 51 -0.75 -18.73 -2.44
C ALA A 51 -0.36 -20.15 -2.03
N ASP A 52 -0.85 -20.64 -0.90
CA ASP A 52 -0.62 -22.02 -0.42
C ASP A 52 -1.25 -23.05 -1.36
N GLN A 53 -2.45 -22.80 -1.89
CA GLN A 53 -3.11 -23.71 -2.84
C GLN A 53 -2.25 -23.99 -4.09
N VAL A 54 -1.47 -23.03 -4.55
CA VAL A 54 -0.64 -23.15 -5.77
C VAL A 54 0.85 -23.31 -5.47
N GLY A 55 1.25 -23.34 -4.20
CA GLY A 55 2.65 -23.43 -3.79
C GLY A 55 3.48 -22.19 -4.14
N ALA A 56 2.87 -21.01 -4.19
CA ALA A 56 3.52 -19.75 -4.53
C ALA A 56 4.11 -19.08 -3.28
N TYR A 57 5.21 -18.34 -3.45
CA TYR A 57 5.64 -17.38 -2.45
C TYR A 57 4.63 -16.23 -2.37
N PHE A 58 4.32 -15.79 -1.14
CA PHE A 58 3.47 -14.62 -0.91
C PHE A 58 4.33 -13.44 -0.49
N VAL A 59 4.33 -12.39 -1.30
CA VAL A 59 5.10 -11.17 -1.09
C VAL A 59 4.14 -10.00 -0.92
N VAL A 60 4.35 -9.20 0.13
CA VAL A 60 3.51 -8.03 0.40
C VAL A 60 4.35 -6.75 0.39
N ASP A 61 3.92 -5.76 -0.36
CA ASP A 61 4.41 -4.38 -0.23
C ASP A 61 3.44 -3.57 0.62
N MET A 62 3.82 -3.31 1.87
CA MET A 62 3.01 -2.53 2.81
C MET A 62 3.44 -1.05 2.89
N ALA A 63 4.21 -0.56 1.94
CA ALA A 63 4.85 0.76 2.01
C ALA A 63 3.88 1.89 2.38
N HIS A 64 2.66 1.90 1.86
CA HIS A 64 1.69 2.94 2.14
C HIS A 64 1.14 2.88 3.57
N VAL A 65 0.98 1.69 4.12
CA VAL A 65 0.32 1.48 5.43
C VAL A 65 1.26 1.06 6.54
N ALA A 66 2.57 1.00 6.31
CA ALA A 66 3.55 0.51 7.30
C ALA A 66 3.46 1.23 8.66
N GLY A 67 3.20 2.54 8.67
CA GLY A 67 2.99 3.29 9.91
C GLY A 67 1.69 2.89 10.62
N LEU A 68 0.62 2.61 9.88
CA LEU A 68 -0.64 2.13 10.45
C LEU A 68 -0.51 0.70 10.99
N VAL A 69 0.26 -0.16 10.30
CA VAL A 69 0.60 -1.51 10.77
C VAL A 69 1.40 -1.44 12.07
N ALA A 70 2.43 -0.59 12.12
CA ALA A 70 3.24 -0.38 13.33
C ALA A 70 2.40 0.13 14.52
N ALA A 71 1.40 0.96 14.25
CA ALA A 71 0.47 1.47 15.26
C ALA A 71 -0.68 0.50 15.61
N GLY A 72 -0.76 -0.68 14.98
CA GLY A 72 -1.85 -1.63 15.20
C GLY A 72 -3.21 -1.21 14.62
N LEU A 73 -3.22 -0.28 13.66
CA LEU A 73 -4.43 0.29 13.06
C LEU A 73 -4.75 -0.27 11.66
N TYR A 74 -3.91 -1.16 11.15
CA TYR A 74 -4.09 -1.87 9.88
C TYR A 74 -3.56 -3.29 10.02
N PRO A 75 -4.14 -4.29 9.34
CA PRO A 75 -3.71 -5.67 9.44
C PRO A 75 -2.21 -5.84 9.13
N ASN A 76 -1.52 -6.62 9.97
CA ASN A 76 -0.10 -6.87 9.82
C ASN A 76 0.16 -8.06 8.87
N PRO A 77 0.83 -7.86 7.72
CA PRO A 77 1.15 -8.94 6.79
C PRO A 77 2.32 -9.81 7.22
N VAL A 78 3.19 -9.32 8.14
CA VAL A 78 4.46 -10.00 8.49
C VAL A 78 4.28 -11.43 8.97
N PRO A 79 3.25 -11.78 9.77
CA PRO A 79 3.07 -13.17 10.21
C PRO A 79 2.67 -14.14 9.09
N VAL A 80 2.09 -13.66 7.99
CA VAL A 80 1.50 -14.51 6.95
C VAL A 80 2.25 -14.47 5.62
N ALA A 81 2.96 -13.39 5.30
CA ALA A 81 3.76 -13.29 4.08
C ALA A 81 5.13 -13.97 4.22
N ASP A 82 5.70 -14.44 3.12
CA ASP A 82 7.07 -14.96 3.10
C ASP A 82 8.08 -13.81 3.11
N VAL A 83 7.77 -12.73 2.39
CA VAL A 83 8.58 -11.50 2.34
C VAL A 83 7.66 -10.30 2.37
N VAL A 84 8.02 -9.29 3.15
CA VAL A 84 7.33 -8.01 3.22
C VAL A 84 8.31 -6.89 2.87
N THR A 85 7.94 -6.03 1.95
CA THR A 85 8.69 -4.80 1.64
C THR A 85 7.95 -3.59 2.14
N THR A 86 8.70 -2.57 2.49
CA THR A 86 8.15 -1.25 2.81
C THR A 86 9.15 -0.14 2.51
N THR A 87 8.63 1.04 2.29
CA THR A 87 9.41 2.28 2.39
C THR A 87 9.37 2.80 3.82
N THR A 88 10.36 3.58 4.20
CA THR A 88 10.42 4.22 5.53
C THR A 88 9.83 5.64 5.56
N HIS A 89 9.52 6.24 4.40
CA HIS A 89 9.21 7.66 4.25
C HIS A 89 7.74 7.98 3.94
N LYS A 90 6.82 7.03 4.12
CA LYS A 90 5.37 7.25 3.97
C LYS A 90 4.72 7.35 5.35
N THR A 91 3.69 6.57 5.64
CA THR A 91 3.03 6.60 6.97
C THR A 91 3.97 6.28 8.12
N LEU A 92 5.08 5.57 7.89
CA LEU A 92 6.10 5.32 8.90
C LEU A 92 6.89 6.59 9.30
N ARG A 93 6.79 7.67 8.53
CA ARG A 93 7.32 9.01 8.85
C ARG A 93 8.84 9.08 9.03
N GLY A 94 9.57 8.20 8.34
CA GLY A 94 11.04 8.15 8.38
C GLY A 94 11.72 8.79 7.17
N PRO A 95 13.04 8.62 7.04
CA PRO A 95 13.80 9.08 5.90
C PRO A 95 13.48 8.26 4.64
N ARG A 96 13.84 8.78 3.47
CA ARG A 96 13.75 8.02 2.22
C ARG A 96 14.65 6.80 2.28
N GLY A 97 14.03 5.64 2.07
CA GLY A 97 14.70 4.35 2.09
C GLY A 97 13.70 3.21 2.07
N GLY A 98 14.20 2.00 2.05
CA GLY A 98 13.42 0.77 2.10
C GLY A 98 13.79 -0.11 3.28
N LEU A 99 12.92 -1.06 3.56
CA LEU A 99 13.13 -2.12 4.53
C LEU A 99 12.52 -3.40 3.96
N ILE A 100 13.21 -4.52 4.14
CA ILE A 100 12.74 -5.85 3.78
C ILE A 100 12.66 -6.68 5.05
N LEU A 101 11.50 -7.27 5.28
CA LEU A 101 11.24 -8.21 6.37
C LEU A 101 10.93 -9.57 5.74
N ALA A 102 11.40 -10.64 6.34
CA ALA A 102 11.12 -11.99 5.88
C ALA A 102 10.86 -12.92 7.06
N ARG A 103 10.03 -13.93 6.84
CA ARG A 103 9.91 -15.04 7.79
C ARG A 103 11.24 -15.77 7.85
N ALA A 104 11.56 -16.32 9.02
CA ALA A 104 12.78 -17.11 9.20
C ALA A 104 12.86 -18.26 8.20
N ASN A 105 13.67 -18.08 7.17
CA ASN A 105 13.96 -19.05 6.11
C ASN A 105 15.38 -18.79 5.61
N PRO A 106 16.36 -19.67 5.93
CA PRO A 106 17.75 -19.45 5.59
C PRO A 106 18.03 -19.27 4.10
N GLU A 107 17.25 -19.92 3.22
CA GLU A 107 17.42 -19.79 1.77
C GLU A 107 16.97 -18.42 1.27
N ILE A 108 15.81 -17.94 1.76
CA ILE A 108 15.29 -16.60 1.44
C ILE A 108 16.23 -15.53 1.99
N GLU A 109 16.63 -15.64 3.26
CA GLU A 109 17.54 -14.69 3.89
C GLU A 109 18.87 -14.57 3.15
N LYS A 110 19.47 -15.70 2.79
CA LYS A 110 20.72 -15.72 2.00
C LYS A 110 20.55 -15.01 0.65
N LYS A 111 19.46 -15.28 -0.05
CA LYS A 111 19.18 -14.64 -1.36
C LYS A 111 18.91 -13.14 -1.21
N LEU A 112 18.09 -12.74 -0.26
CA LEU A 112 17.80 -11.33 0.00
C LEU A 112 19.08 -10.55 0.32
N ASN A 113 19.89 -11.06 1.24
CA ASN A 113 21.15 -10.42 1.63
C ASN A 113 22.10 -10.27 0.44
N SER A 114 22.31 -11.33 -0.35
CA SER A 114 23.22 -11.29 -1.50
C SER A 114 22.71 -10.40 -2.63
N LEU A 115 21.40 -10.34 -2.85
CA LEU A 115 20.80 -9.49 -3.88
C LEU A 115 20.74 -8.03 -3.48
N VAL A 116 20.63 -7.72 -2.19
CA VAL A 116 20.75 -6.36 -1.70
C VAL A 116 22.21 -5.92 -1.79
N PHE A 117 23.15 -6.68 -1.21
CA PHE A 117 24.56 -6.38 -1.27
C PHE A 117 25.40 -7.66 -1.50
N PRO A 118 26.26 -7.68 -2.51
CA PRO A 118 26.58 -6.60 -3.46
C PRO A 118 25.69 -6.57 -4.73
N GLY A 119 24.57 -7.29 -4.76
CA GLY A 119 23.77 -7.47 -5.95
C GLY A 119 23.23 -6.19 -6.59
N THR A 120 22.61 -5.32 -5.81
CA THR A 120 21.97 -4.08 -6.30
C THR A 120 22.45 -2.82 -5.62
N GLN A 121 23.05 -2.93 -4.43
CA GLN A 121 23.51 -1.79 -3.63
C GLN A 121 25.00 -1.91 -3.29
N GLY A 122 25.60 -0.78 -2.88
CA GLY A 122 26.99 -0.66 -2.48
C GLY A 122 27.11 -0.02 -1.09
N GLY A 123 28.03 0.94 -0.95
CA GLY A 123 28.27 1.65 0.32
C GLY A 123 27.01 2.32 0.85
N PRO A 124 26.62 2.05 2.12
CA PRO A 124 25.38 2.57 2.68
C PRO A 124 25.48 4.05 3.05
N LEU A 125 24.34 4.75 2.97
CA LEU A 125 24.20 6.12 3.46
C LEU A 125 24.00 6.12 4.97
N MET A 126 25.06 6.31 5.75
CA MET A 126 25.02 6.20 7.22
C MET A 126 24.07 7.19 7.88
N HIS A 127 23.92 8.40 7.33
CA HIS A 127 22.95 9.38 7.84
C HIS A 127 21.50 8.90 7.67
N VAL A 128 21.19 8.17 6.58
CA VAL A 128 19.85 7.55 6.38
C VAL A 128 19.64 6.42 7.38
N ILE A 129 20.66 5.61 7.66
CA ILE A 129 20.58 4.53 8.66
C ILE A 129 20.31 5.13 10.05
N ALA A 130 21.05 6.16 10.44
CA ALA A 130 20.82 6.87 11.70
C ALA A 130 19.41 7.47 11.79
N ALA A 131 18.94 8.11 10.72
CA ALA A 131 17.59 8.65 10.65
C ALA A 131 16.50 7.55 10.72
N LYS A 132 16.73 6.37 10.13
CA LYS A 132 15.82 5.22 10.29
C LYS A 132 15.75 4.77 11.75
N ALA A 133 16.88 4.72 12.46
CA ALA A 133 16.90 4.34 13.87
C ALA A 133 16.05 5.29 14.72
N VAL A 134 16.16 6.60 14.49
CA VAL A 134 15.33 7.60 15.18
C VAL A 134 13.84 7.41 14.84
N ALA A 135 13.51 7.29 13.55
CA ALA A 135 12.12 7.11 13.11
C ALA A 135 11.47 5.83 13.69
N LEU A 136 12.22 4.73 13.75
CA LEU A 136 11.73 3.49 14.34
C LEU A 136 11.57 3.61 15.87
N LEU A 137 12.46 4.34 16.55
CA LEU A 137 12.31 4.64 17.97
C LEU A 137 11.06 5.47 18.24
N GLU A 138 10.78 6.49 17.41
CA GLU A 138 9.55 7.28 17.50
C GLU A 138 8.31 6.41 17.24
N ALA A 139 8.36 5.49 16.26
CA ALA A 139 7.25 4.61 15.95
C ALA A 139 6.90 3.61 17.07
N LEU A 140 7.81 3.37 18.00
CA LEU A 140 7.57 2.55 19.20
C LEU A 140 6.87 3.33 20.33
N GLN A 141 6.74 4.65 20.23
CA GLN A 141 6.16 5.47 21.29
C GLN A 141 4.63 5.51 21.21
N PRO A 142 3.92 5.62 22.36
CA PRO A 142 2.47 5.76 22.37
C PRO A 142 1.94 6.95 21.56
N GLU A 143 2.68 8.03 21.50
CA GLU A 143 2.35 9.26 20.76
C GLU A 143 2.26 8.99 19.26
N PHE A 144 3.03 8.04 18.73
CA PHE A 144 2.94 7.64 17.34
C PHE A 144 1.60 6.95 17.03
N VAL A 145 1.09 6.15 17.96
CA VAL A 145 -0.23 5.51 17.82
C VAL A 145 -1.32 6.58 17.75
N GLU A 146 -1.29 7.56 18.66
CA GLU A 146 -2.27 8.66 18.65
C GLU A 146 -2.18 9.50 17.37
N TYR A 147 -0.97 9.77 16.89
CA TYR A 147 -0.75 10.43 15.61
C TYR A 147 -1.41 9.64 14.46
N GLN A 148 -1.20 8.33 14.37
CA GLN A 148 -1.77 7.51 13.31
C GLN A 148 -3.30 7.40 13.41
N LYS A 149 -3.87 7.35 14.62
CA LYS A 149 -5.33 7.44 14.82
C LYS A 149 -5.90 8.72 14.23
N GLN A 150 -5.23 9.85 14.49
CA GLN A 150 -5.65 11.14 13.94
C GLN A 150 -5.55 11.18 12.41
N VAL A 151 -4.51 10.58 11.83
CA VAL A 151 -4.35 10.47 10.37
C VAL A 151 -5.55 9.73 9.75
N VAL A 152 -5.94 8.58 10.30
CA VAL A 152 -7.09 7.82 9.82
C VAL A 152 -8.40 8.58 10.01
N ALA A 153 -8.58 9.22 11.17
CA ALA A 153 -9.77 10.02 11.46
C ALA A 153 -9.91 11.19 10.47
N ASN A 154 -8.82 11.88 10.17
CA ASN A 154 -8.80 12.97 9.19
C ASN A 154 -9.16 12.47 7.77
N ALA A 155 -8.59 11.35 7.35
CA ALA A 155 -8.90 10.76 6.04
C ALA A 155 -10.38 10.40 5.92
N ARG A 156 -10.95 9.77 6.95
CA ARG A 156 -12.38 9.44 6.99
C ARG A 156 -13.28 10.67 6.95
N ALA A 157 -12.96 11.69 7.75
CA ALA A 157 -13.72 12.94 7.77
C ALA A 157 -13.69 13.63 6.40
N MET A 158 -12.53 13.71 5.76
CA MET A 158 -12.40 14.27 4.42
C MET A 158 -13.19 13.48 3.39
N ALA A 159 -13.04 12.15 3.35
CA ALA A 159 -13.79 11.28 2.44
C ALA A 159 -15.31 11.44 2.63
N GLY A 160 -15.79 11.50 3.88
CA GLY A 160 -17.20 11.75 4.21
C GLY A 160 -17.73 13.05 3.62
N VAL A 161 -16.99 14.16 3.74
CA VAL A 161 -17.37 15.46 3.15
C VAL A 161 -17.46 15.38 1.62
N PHE A 162 -16.56 14.63 0.97
CA PHE A 162 -16.65 14.45 -0.48
C PHE A 162 -17.92 13.68 -0.87
N VAL A 163 -18.23 12.59 -0.14
CA VAL A 163 -19.46 11.81 -0.36
C VAL A 163 -20.71 12.68 -0.13
N GLU A 164 -20.79 13.41 0.99
CA GLU A 164 -21.91 14.31 1.30
C GLU A 164 -22.14 15.38 0.24
N ARG A 165 -21.06 15.84 -0.41
CA ARG A 165 -21.11 16.81 -1.51
C ARG A 165 -21.35 16.19 -2.89
N GLY A 166 -21.67 14.90 -2.94
CA GLY A 166 -21.99 14.18 -4.18
C GLY A 166 -20.80 13.92 -5.09
N TYR A 167 -19.59 13.82 -4.52
CA TYR A 167 -18.43 13.29 -5.25
C TYR A 167 -18.40 11.77 -5.14
N ASP A 168 -17.94 11.14 -6.20
CA ASP A 168 -17.71 9.71 -6.24
C ASP A 168 -16.35 9.41 -5.57
N VAL A 169 -16.40 8.83 -4.37
CA VAL A 169 -15.23 8.33 -3.64
C VAL A 169 -15.13 6.83 -3.91
N VAL A 170 -14.03 6.43 -4.55
CA VAL A 170 -13.80 5.02 -4.92
C VAL A 170 -13.96 4.13 -3.68
N SER A 171 -14.70 3.04 -3.82
CA SER A 171 -15.13 2.13 -2.73
C SER A 171 -15.94 2.80 -1.60
N GLY A 172 -16.50 3.99 -1.83
CA GLY A 172 -17.41 4.68 -0.90
C GLY A 172 -16.76 5.26 0.35
N GLY A 173 -15.41 5.26 0.48
CA GLY A 173 -14.74 5.81 1.66
C GLY A 173 -13.32 5.31 1.86
N THR A 174 -12.85 5.32 3.12
CA THR A 174 -11.52 4.84 3.46
C THR A 174 -11.42 4.20 4.84
N ASP A 175 -10.58 3.18 4.95
CA ASP A 175 -10.18 2.52 6.20
C ASP A 175 -8.75 2.87 6.62
N ASN A 176 -8.03 3.63 5.77
CA ASN A 176 -6.63 3.99 6.01
C ASN A 176 -6.37 5.51 5.88
N HIS A 177 -5.20 5.92 5.45
CA HIS A 177 -4.74 7.32 5.40
C HIS A 177 -5.05 8.03 4.07
N LEU A 178 -5.56 7.34 3.07
CA LEU A 178 -5.82 7.88 1.74
C LEU A 178 -7.22 7.51 1.23
N PHE A 179 -7.70 8.25 0.26
CA PHE A 179 -8.87 7.91 -0.55
C PHE A 179 -8.71 8.47 -1.96
N LEU A 180 -9.48 7.93 -2.88
CA LEU A 180 -9.51 8.36 -4.28
C LEU A 180 -10.85 9.00 -4.59
N VAL A 181 -10.83 10.11 -5.30
CA VAL A 181 -12.04 10.78 -5.81
C VAL A 181 -12.08 10.60 -7.32
N SER A 182 -13.12 9.94 -7.81
CA SER A 182 -13.40 9.83 -9.24
C SER A 182 -13.98 11.15 -9.75
N LEU A 183 -13.39 11.68 -10.80
CA LEU A 183 -13.85 12.89 -11.47
C LEU A 183 -14.48 12.61 -12.85
N ILE A 184 -14.60 11.34 -13.22
CA ILE A 184 -15.09 10.90 -14.52
C ILE A 184 -16.50 11.47 -14.81
N ALA A 185 -17.43 11.30 -13.87
CA ALA A 185 -18.80 11.78 -14.00
C ALA A 185 -18.92 13.33 -14.10
N ARG A 186 -17.86 14.05 -13.72
CA ARG A 186 -17.79 15.52 -13.81
C ARG A 186 -17.07 16.01 -15.05
N GLY A 187 -16.60 15.11 -15.92
CA GLY A 187 -15.85 15.45 -17.11
C GLY A 187 -14.49 16.13 -16.84
N LEU A 188 -13.94 15.94 -15.65
CA LEU A 188 -12.67 16.54 -15.24
C LEU A 188 -11.57 15.47 -15.21
N THR A 189 -10.37 15.87 -15.64
CA THR A 189 -9.19 15.02 -15.55
C THR A 189 -8.45 15.22 -14.21
N GLY A 190 -7.76 14.19 -13.71
CA GLY A 190 -6.89 14.33 -12.55
C GLY A 190 -5.83 15.43 -12.73
N LYS A 191 -5.30 15.60 -13.95
CA LYS A 191 -4.35 16.67 -14.30
C LYS A 191 -4.94 18.08 -14.13
N ALA A 192 -6.19 18.28 -14.56
CA ALA A 192 -6.85 19.58 -14.39
C ALA A 192 -7.15 19.87 -12.92
N ALA A 193 -7.60 18.86 -12.17
CA ALA A 193 -7.87 18.97 -10.74
C ALA A 193 -6.58 19.27 -9.94
N ASP A 194 -5.50 18.52 -10.18
CA ASP A 194 -4.18 18.75 -9.56
C ASP A 194 -3.69 20.18 -9.79
N ALA A 195 -3.75 20.66 -11.04
CA ALA A 195 -3.36 22.04 -11.37
C ALA A 195 -4.24 23.11 -10.68
N ALA A 196 -5.56 22.87 -10.57
CA ALA A 196 -6.47 23.78 -9.90
C ALA A 196 -6.25 23.82 -8.37
N LEU A 197 -6.12 22.65 -7.76
CA LEU A 197 -5.86 22.52 -6.32
C LEU A 197 -4.48 23.04 -5.93
N GLY A 198 -3.47 22.85 -6.78
CA GLY A 198 -2.13 23.41 -6.57
C GLY A 198 -2.13 24.94 -6.50
N ARG A 199 -3.00 25.64 -7.26
CA ARG A 199 -3.19 27.11 -7.14
C ARG A 199 -3.81 27.51 -5.79
N ALA A 200 -4.54 26.60 -5.15
CA ALA A 200 -5.10 26.79 -3.81
C ALA A 200 -4.19 26.23 -2.70
N TRP A 201 -2.93 25.88 -3.01
CA TRP A 201 -1.97 25.30 -2.09
C TRP A 201 -2.39 23.93 -1.52
N ILE A 202 -3.22 23.20 -2.25
CA ILE A 202 -3.64 21.83 -1.90
C ILE A 202 -2.89 20.86 -2.80
N THR A 203 -1.99 20.09 -2.22
CA THR A 203 -1.23 19.07 -2.95
C THR A 203 -2.02 17.77 -3.01
N VAL A 204 -2.17 17.22 -4.20
CA VAL A 204 -2.80 15.93 -4.45
C VAL A 204 -1.97 15.11 -5.43
N ASN A 205 -2.27 13.83 -5.55
CA ASN A 205 -1.77 12.99 -6.64
C ASN A 205 -2.86 12.81 -7.69
N LYS A 206 -2.47 12.84 -8.95
CA LYS A 206 -3.31 12.39 -10.06
C LYS A 206 -3.05 10.89 -10.26
N ASN A 207 -4.09 10.10 -10.08
CA ASN A 207 -4.06 8.65 -10.22
C ASN A 207 -5.13 8.22 -11.21
N ALA A 208 -4.90 7.13 -11.93
CA ALA A 208 -6.01 6.42 -12.55
C ALA A 208 -6.96 5.90 -11.47
N VAL A 209 -8.25 6.00 -11.70
CA VAL A 209 -9.28 5.34 -10.90
C VAL A 209 -9.76 4.08 -11.63
N PRO A 210 -10.41 3.12 -10.96
CA PRO A 210 -10.97 1.98 -11.65
C PRO A 210 -11.86 2.41 -12.82
N ASN A 211 -11.71 1.73 -13.97
CA ASN A 211 -12.47 2.01 -15.20
C ASN A 211 -12.27 3.41 -15.79
N ASP A 212 -11.16 4.08 -15.48
CA ASP A 212 -10.86 5.37 -16.07
C ASP A 212 -10.61 5.21 -17.59
N PRO A 213 -11.40 5.88 -18.44
CA PRO A 213 -11.22 5.81 -19.89
C PRO A 213 -9.99 6.59 -20.38
N GLN A 214 -9.36 7.37 -19.52
CA GLN A 214 -8.23 8.22 -19.84
C GLN A 214 -6.98 7.82 -19.03
N SER A 215 -5.82 7.99 -19.64
CA SER A 215 -4.55 7.91 -18.92
C SER A 215 -4.40 9.10 -17.96
N PRO A 216 -3.84 8.89 -16.77
CA PRO A 216 -3.62 9.94 -15.78
C PRO A 216 -2.63 11.02 -16.24
#